data_b83b13c7efc9cdf6484574013137a8dd
#
_entry.id   b83b13c7efc9cdf6484574013137a8dd
#
_cell.length_a   1.000
_cell.length_b   1.000
_cell.length_c   1.000
_cell.angle_alpha   90.00
_cell.angle_beta   90.00
_cell.angle_gamma   90.00
#
_symmetry.space_group_name_H-M   'P 1'
#
loop_
_entity.id
_entity.type
_entity.pdbx_description
1 polymer ?
#
loop_
_entity_poly.entity_id
_entity_poly.type
_entity_poly.pdbx_seq_one_letter_code
_entity_poly.pdbx_strand_id
1 'polypeptide(L)'
;MNLFKLGAISILLLVAQVSSAEDLRGNTPEGTRSDGNDEIVLQGFHWNSSRSSPGSWYSTLKTMAVQIRADGFTSVWMPVPWRDTSRWSDPGSGASGGGEGYFWQDFDKNSAYGSDAELRQAVDALSVGNVKVIYDVVPNHMDRQHVGPALKDALSDKTAWRDGCAQCDDGDPFMGGDADLNTQKPEVFNLFKNEFLNLRDNYSADGLRFDFVKGYSATTVDNWMKAFGDQQFCVGELWKAPNEYPANDWRHNATWQDSLKVWSDQSHCTVFDFALKERMQNAGIAEWRYGLNGNPDPAWRAAAVTFVDNHDTGYSPGANGGQHHWSLPEPLRDQAYAYILSSPGTPVVYWPDMYDWPRGQLLRQLIEIRRTAGIKADSAISFLDNHSGLVAEVTGSQQMLLVALGSDFKSESVPASFSQALVAGDNGAIRIWRAKGVDVQFRCDKGETRVGESVYVVGSGFELGEWNPAKAVRLDDLSQYPDWKGNIRLADNTRYEWKCIVRSEADPSKVIKWQEGGNTVFVANEKGSTAATF
;
A
#
# COMPACT_ATOMS: atom_id res chain seq x y z
N MET A 1 50.78 -55.09 -29.98
CA MET A 1 49.41 -55.33 -30.46
C MET A 1 48.48 -55.20 -29.28
N ASN A 2 48.02 -53.98 -28.98
CA ASN A 2 46.92 -53.72 -28.04
C ASN A 2 46.37 -52.32 -28.33
N LEU A 3 45.12 -52.32 -28.76
CA LEU A 3 44.34 -51.10 -29.05
C LEU A 3 43.89 -50.44 -27.75
N PHE A 4 44.23 -49.16 -27.57
CA PHE A 4 43.56 -48.30 -26.58
C PHE A 4 42.35 -47.64 -27.21
N LYS A 5 41.17 -47.92 -26.67
CA LYS A 5 39.96 -47.17 -26.96
C LYS A 5 39.97 -45.87 -26.15
N LEU A 6 39.94 -44.74 -26.81
CA LEU A 6 39.61 -43.43 -26.22
C LEU A 6 38.09 -43.35 -26.01
N GLY A 7 37.67 -43.24 -24.77
CA GLY A 7 36.30 -42.88 -24.39
C GLY A 7 36.15 -41.37 -24.38
N ALA A 8 35.25 -40.84 -25.19
CA ALA A 8 34.88 -39.43 -25.16
C ALA A 8 33.98 -39.16 -23.94
N ILE A 9 34.48 -38.33 -23.03
CA ILE A 9 33.67 -37.79 -21.94
C ILE A 9 32.94 -36.56 -22.46
N SER A 10 31.62 -36.69 -22.69
CA SER A 10 30.73 -35.58 -22.94
C SER A 10 30.51 -34.82 -21.65
N ILE A 11 31.11 -33.64 -21.51
CA ILE A 11 30.79 -32.68 -20.46
C ILE A 11 29.48 -32.01 -20.85
N LEU A 12 28.38 -32.40 -20.16
CA LEU A 12 27.15 -31.64 -20.18
C LEU A 12 27.39 -30.32 -19.43
N LEU A 13 27.53 -29.22 -20.16
CA LEU A 13 27.39 -27.89 -19.56
C LEU A 13 25.90 -27.71 -19.18
N LEU A 14 25.61 -27.82 -17.90
CA LEU A 14 24.38 -27.24 -17.36
C LEU A 14 24.54 -25.72 -17.43
N VAL A 15 23.93 -25.11 -18.41
CA VAL A 15 23.67 -23.67 -18.40
C VAL A 15 22.56 -23.47 -17.38
N ALA A 16 22.91 -23.10 -16.16
CA ALA A 16 21.96 -22.55 -15.23
C ALA A 16 21.47 -21.24 -15.86
N GLN A 17 20.22 -21.22 -16.34
CA GLN A 17 19.54 -20.00 -16.63
C GLN A 17 19.46 -19.21 -15.32
N VAL A 18 20.24 -18.17 -15.21
CA VAL A 18 20.01 -17.13 -14.20
C VAL A 18 18.72 -16.47 -14.63
N SER A 19 17.59 -16.80 -13.97
CA SER A 19 16.38 -16.04 -14.10
C SER A 19 16.71 -14.60 -13.77
N SER A 20 16.31 -13.67 -14.63
CA SER A 20 16.49 -12.25 -14.37
C SER A 20 15.78 -11.90 -13.06
N ALA A 21 16.26 -10.90 -12.33
CA ALA A 21 15.64 -10.44 -11.08
C ALA A 21 14.15 -10.06 -11.26
N GLU A 22 13.71 -9.79 -12.50
CA GLU A 22 12.32 -9.56 -12.88
C GLU A 22 11.44 -10.81 -12.72
N ASP A 23 11.95 -12.00 -12.99
CA ASP A 23 11.21 -13.26 -12.84
C ASP A 23 10.97 -13.66 -11.37
N LEU A 24 11.68 -13.03 -10.42
CA LEU A 24 11.56 -13.30 -8.99
C LEU A 24 10.49 -12.44 -8.30
N ARG A 25 9.94 -11.44 -8.97
CA ARG A 25 8.95 -10.51 -8.40
C ARG A 25 7.52 -11.08 -8.32
N GLY A 26 7.32 -12.31 -8.78
CA GLY A 26 6.05 -13.02 -8.68
C GLY A 26 4.89 -12.29 -9.39
N ASN A 27 3.67 -12.43 -8.85
CA ASN A 27 2.45 -11.82 -9.39
C ASN A 27 2.19 -10.40 -8.85
N THR A 28 3.21 -9.68 -8.37
CA THR A 28 3.04 -8.29 -7.99
C THR A 28 2.76 -7.44 -9.24
N PRO A 29 1.92 -6.42 -9.15
CA PRO A 29 1.74 -5.47 -10.23
C PRO A 29 3.09 -4.92 -10.69
N GLU A 30 3.22 -4.69 -12.00
CA GLU A 30 4.47 -4.25 -12.60
C GLU A 30 5.06 -3.07 -11.81
N GLY A 31 6.31 -3.21 -11.39
CA GLY A 31 7.04 -2.18 -10.68
C GLY A 31 6.96 -2.21 -9.15
N THR A 32 6.14 -3.05 -8.53
CA THR A 32 5.93 -3.01 -7.07
C THR A 32 6.40 -4.30 -6.40
N ARG A 33 7.32 -4.18 -5.41
CA ARG A 33 7.63 -5.24 -4.46
C ARG A 33 6.57 -5.25 -3.39
N SER A 34 5.64 -6.14 -3.48
CA SER A 34 4.65 -6.32 -2.43
C SER A 34 3.97 -7.66 -2.59
N ASP A 35 4.09 -8.50 -1.60
CA ASP A 35 3.13 -9.54 -1.33
C ASP A 35 1.94 -8.99 -0.54
N GLY A 36 1.93 -7.66 -0.32
CA GLY A 36 0.97 -6.89 0.47
C GLY A 36 -0.46 -6.87 -0.04
N ASN A 37 -0.79 -7.68 -1.05
CA ASN A 37 -2.15 -7.77 -1.57
C ASN A 37 -3.21 -8.05 -0.49
N ASP A 38 -2.86 -8.83 0.54
CA ASP A 38 -3.77 -9.21 1.63
C ASP A 38 -3.45 -8.51 2.95
N GLU A 39 -2.45 -7.61 2.99
CA GLU A 39 -2.01 -6.99 4.23
C GLU A 39 -3.05 -6.02 4.80
N ILE A 40 -3.20 -6.11 6.12
CA ILE A 40 -3.87 -5.12 6.98
C ILE A 40 -2.87 -4.79 8.08
N VAL A 41 -2.29 -3.60 8.00
CA VAL A 41 -1.17 -3.20 8.84
C VAL A 41 -1.67 -2.48 10.08
N LEU A 42 -1.18 -2.86 11.25
CA LEU A 42 -1.26 -2.04 12.45
C LEU A 42 0.02 -1.22 12.57
N GLN A 43 -0.06 0.11 12.60
CA GLN A 43 1.06 0.89 13.14
C GLN A 43 1.13 0.64 14.64
N GLY A 44 2.08 -0.20 15.04
CA GLY A 44 2.19 -0.76 16.40
C GLY A 44 2.78 0.21 17.44
N PHE A 45 2.74 1.52 17.18
CA PHE A 45 3.23 2.54 18.09
C PHE A 45 2.60 3.90 17.79
N HIS A 46 2.76 4.83 18.72
CA HIS A 46 2.45 6.26 18.58
C HIS A 46 3.64 7.10 19.07
N TRP A 47 3.64 8.40 18.80
CA TRP A 47 4.80 9.26 19.09
C TRP A 47 5.33 9.12 20.53
N ASN A 48 4.46 9.02 21.50
CA ASN A 48 4.84 8.94 22.91
C ASN A 48 5.12 7.50 23.41
N SER A 49 5.13 6.50 22.55
CA SER A 49 5.38 5.09 22.94
C SER A 49 6.76 4.86 23.54
N SER A 50 7.76 5.65 23.12
CA SER A 50 9.11 5.64 23.70
C SER A 50 9.16 6.10 25.18
N ARG A 51 8.07 6.71 25.67
CA ARG A 51 7.93 7.22 27.04
C ARG A 51 7.00 6.36 27.89
N SER A 52 6.69 5.14 27.46
CA SER A 52 5.80 4.25 28.18
C SER A 52 6.38 3.90 29.58
N SER A 53 5.58 4.10 30.62
CA SER A 53 5.92 3.77 32.00
C SER A 53 4.65 3.48 32.81
N PRO A 54 4.60 2.41 33.62
CA PRO A 54 5.66 1.42 33.85
C PRO A 54 5.74 0.38 32.73
N GLY A 55 6.94 -0.15 32.51
CA GLY A 55 7.23 -1.18 31.51
C GLY A 55 7.79 -0.61 30.20
N SER A 56 8.08 -1.49 29.26
CA SER A 56 8.57 -1.10 27.96
C SER A 56 7.47 -1.24 26.90
N TRP A 57 7.63 -0.50 25.79
CA TRP A 57 6.68 -0.63 24.67
C TRP A 57 6.76 -2.01 24.02
N TYR A 58 7.94 -2.61 23.92
CA TYR A 58 8.10 -3.98 23.41
C TYR A 58 7.36 -5.01 24.27
N SER A 59 7.33 -4.83 25.59
CA SER A 59 6.51 -5.66 26.48
C SER A 59 5.01 -5.48 26.24
N THR A 60 4.57 -4.28 25.90
CA THR A 60 3.18 -4.02 25.48
C THR A 60 2.84 -4.78 24.19
N LEU A 61 3.67 -4.66 23.16
CA LEU A 61 3.47 -5.37 21.88
C LEU A 61 3.47 -6.89 22.07
N LYS A 62 4.40 -7.43 22.87
CA LYS A 62 4.41 -8.85 23.25
C LYS A 62 3.09 -9.29 23.86
N THR A 63 2.58 -8.52 24.82
CA THR A 63 1.33 -8.85 25.51
C THR A 63 0.12 -8.78 24.58
N MET A 64 0.13 -7.84 23.65
CA MET A 64 -0.95 -7.60 22.69
C MET A 64 -0.91 -8.51 21.45
N ALA A 65 0.16 -9.28 21.21
CA ALA A 65 0.36 -10.04 19.98
C ALA A 65 -0.82 -10.96 19.62
N VAL A 66 -1.39 -11.67 20.61
CA VAL A 66 -2.57 -12.53 20.43
C VAL A 66 -3.80 -11.70 20.05
N GLN A 67 -4.00 -10.56 20.71
CA GLN A 67 -5.13 -9.67 20.42
C GLN A 67 -5.01 -9.04 19.04
N ILE A 68 -3.82 -8.57 18.65
CA ILE A 68 -3.53 -8.01 17.32
C ILE A 68 -3.93 -9.01 16.23
N ARG A 69 -3.54 -10.28 16.39
CA ARG A 69 -3.94 -11.33 15.45
C ARG A 69 -5.45 -11.58 15.46
N ALA A 70 -6.07 -11.62 16.63
CA ALA A 70 -7.51 -11.84 16.79
C ALA A 70 -8.34 -10.69 16.18
N ASP A 71 -7.81 -9.46 16.24
CA ASP A 71 -8.42 -8.28 15.63
C ASP A 71 -8.30 -8.26 14.09
N GLY A 72 -7.53 -9.20 13.51
CA GLY A 72 -7.45 -9.44 12.07
C GLY A 72 -6.28 -8.77 11.35
N PHE A 73 -5.35 -8.18 12.08
CA PHE A 73 -4.11 -7.65 11.50
C PHE A 73 -3.20 -8.77 10.99
N THR A 74 -2.59 -8.53 9.84
CA THR A 74 -1.64 -9.47 9.22
C THR A 74 -0.20 -9.07 9.49
N SER A 75 0.04 -7.79 9.76
CA SER A 75 1.36 -7.23 10.01
C SER A 75 1.34 -6.07 11.00
N VAL A 76 2.48 -5.86 11.65
CA VAL A 76 2.71 -4.74 12.57
C VAL A 76 3.89 -3.92 12.05
N TRP A 77 3.65 -2.63 11.83
CA TRP A 77 4.71 -1.64 11.64
C TRP A 77 5.27 -1.28 13.02
N MET A 78 6.50 -1.74 13.30
CA MET A 78 7.25 -1.54 14.54
C MET A 78 7.95 -0.18 14.53
N PRO A 79 8.19 0.45 15.70
CA PRO A 79 8.99 1.65 15.77
C PRO A 79 10.45 1.39 15.36
N VAL A 80 11.21 2.47 15.15
CA VAL A 80 12.64 2.41 14.85
C VAL A 80 13.37 1.62 15.95
N PRO A 81 14.06 0.50 15.61
CA PRO A 81 14.63 -0.40 16.62
C PRO A 81 16.02 0.04 17.12
N TRP A 82 16.47 1.22 16.72
CA TRP A 82 17.82 1.69 16.95
C TRP A 82 17.93 2.59 18.17
N ARG A 83 19.09 2.60 18.81
CA ARG A 83 19.34 3.41 19.99
C ARG A 83 19.25 4.90 19.64
N ASP A 84 18.35 5.57 20.34
CA ASP A 84 18.18 7.02 20.33
C ASP A 84 18.12 7.51 21.78
N THR A 85 19.16 8.25 22.19
CA THR A 85 19.23 8.88 23.50
C THR A 85 19.07 10.40 23.43
N SER A 86 18.67 10.92 22.27
CA SER A 86 18.45 12.34 22.06
C SER A 86 17.45 12.91 23.06
N ARG A 87 17.71 14.14 23.51
CA ARG A 87 16.84 14.85 24.44
C ARG A 87 16.78 16.30 24.00
N TRP A 88 15.74 16.66 23.33
CA TRP A 88 15.50 18.03 22.88
C TRP A 88 15.00 18.87 24.04
N SER A 89 15.53 20.08 24.17
CA SER A 89 15.25 20.95 25.29
C SER A 89 13.97 21.78 25.16
N ASP A 90 13.26 21.68 24.07
CA ASP A 90 12.02 22.43 23.85
C ASP A 90 10.78 21.54 23.97
N PRO A 91 10.24 21.37 25.16
CA PRO A 91 9.01 20.61 25.37
C PRO A 91 7.74 21.32 24.88
N GLY A 92 7.85 22.57 24.45
CA GLY A 92 6.70 23.37 24.01
C GLY A 92 6.24 23.10 22.59
N SER A 93 7.08 22.45 21.78
CA SER A 93 6.79 22.18 20.37
C SER A 93 6.04 20.86 20.11
N GLY A 94 5.68 20.12 21.16
CA GLY A 94 5.11 18.77 21.00
C GLY A 94 6.11 17.72 20.53
N ALA A 95 7.37 18.08 20.56
CA ALA A 95 8.39 17.57 19.72
C ALA A 95 9.12 16.35 20.28
N SER A 96 9.93 15.82 19.41
CA SER A 96 11.00 14.85 19.58
C SER A 96 11.84 15.08 20.84
N GLY A 97 12.61 14.09 21.22
CA GLY A 97 13.51 14.13 22.38
C GLY A 97 13.11 13.17 23.48
N GLY A 98 12.26 12.20 23.18
CA GLY A 98 11.96 11.07 24.04
C GLY A 98 12.61 9.76 23.62
N GLY A 99 13.50 9.78 22.62
CA GLY A 99 14.15 8.58 22.08
C GLY A 99 13.26 7.83 21.09
N GLU A 100 12.52 8.57 20.26
CA GLU A 100 11.59 8.01 19.29
C GLU A 100 12.27 7.22 18.17
N GLY A 101 13.60 7.30 18.03
CA GLY A 101 14.40 6.58 17.03
C GLY A 101 14.75 7.40 15.80
N TYR A 102 14.19 8.60 15.62
CA TYR A 102 14.42 9.43 14.43
C TYR A 102 15.72 10.25 14.51
N PHE A 103 16.37 10.32 15.69
CA PHE A 103 17.73 10.81 15.90
C PHE A 103 18.63 9.72 16.50
N TRP A 104 18.61 8.57 15.85
CA TRP A 104 19.38 7.40 16.24
C TRP A 104 20.90 7.65 16.18
N GLN A 105 21.66 6.89 16.98
CA GLN A 105 23.10 7.07 17.17
C GLN A 105 23.93 5.86 16.74
N ASP A 106 23.33 4.69 16.80
CA ASP A 106 23.87 3.43 16.28
C ASP A 106 22.76 2.37 16.20
N PHE A 107 23.14 1.18 15.70
CA PHE A 107 22.21 0.06 15.48
C PHE A 107 22.00 -0.82 16.72
N ASP A 108 22.36 -0.34 17.93
CA ASP A 108 22.03 -1.02 19.18
C ASP A 108 20.51 -1.07 19.37
N LYS A 109 19.98 -2.25 19.71
CA LYS A 109 18.54 -2.50 19.88
C LYS A 109 18.03 -2.14 21.30
N ASN A 110 18.91 -1.75 22.20
CA ASN A 110 18.52 -1.19 23.48
C ASN A 110 18.11 0.27 23.27
N SER A 111 16.83 0.49 23.14
CA SER A 111 16.22 1.78 22.80
C SER A 111 15.28 2.26 23.91
N ALA A 112 14.66 3.42 23.72
CA ALA A 112 13.63 3.91 24.64
C ALA A 112 12.35 3.06 24.62
N TYR A 113 12.16 2.23 23.59
CA TYR A 113 11.03 1.29 23.52
C TYR A 113 11.25 0.02 24.36
N GLY A 114 12.47 -0.28 24.77
CA GLY A 114 12.84 -1.43 25.58
C GLY A 114 14.23 -1.98 25.23
N SER A 115 14.58 -3.09 25.88
CA SER A 115 15.84 -3.80 25.65
C SER A 115 15.79 -4.69 24.37
N ASP A 116 16.97 -5.06 23.85
CA ASP A 116 17.11 -6.06 22.78
C ASP A 116 16.35 -7.36 23.09
N ALA A 117 16.44 -7.83 24.33
CA ALA A 117 15.75 -9.06 24.76
C ALA A 117 14.21 -8.91 24.71
N GLU A 118 13.68 -7.76 25.08
CA GLU A 118 12.23 -7.47 24.99
C GLU A 118 11.78 -7.33 23.54
N LEU A 119 12.58 -6.70 22.68
CA LEU A 119 12.31 -6.65 21.24
C LEU A 119 12.17 -8.06 20.65
N ARG A 120 13.15 -8.94 20.91
CA ARG A 120 13.09 -10.35 20.42
C ARG A 120 11.85 -11.06 20.93
N GLN A 121 11.49 -10.90 22.20
CA GLN A 121 10.29 -11.51 22.77
C GLN A 121 9.00 -10.96 22.13
N ALA A 122 8.94 -9.67 21.79
CA ALA A 122 7.79 -9.08 21.10
C ALA A 122 7.65 -9.65 19.69
N VAL A 123 8.76 -9.70 18.95
CA VAL A 123 8.79 -10.24 17.58
C VAL A 123 8.46 -11.73 17.56
N ASP A 124 9.02 -12.51 18.47
CA ASP A 124 8.69 -13.96 18.60
C ASP A 124 7.19 -14.15 18.87
N ALA A 125 6.59 -13.33 19.75
CA ALA A 125 5.17 -13.43 20.05
C ALA A 125 4.28 -13.08 18.83
N LEU A 126 4.66 -12.08 18.03
CA LEU A 126 3.98 -11.73 16.79
C LEU A 126 4.12 -12.85 15.76
N SER A 127 5.32 -13.39 15.57
CA SER A 127 5.61 -14.47 14.62
C SER A 127 4.86 -15.76 14.96
N VAL A 128 4.77 -16.13 16.23
CA VAL A 128 3.93 -17.27 16.70
C VAL A 128 2.47 -17.04 16.35
N GLY A 129 1.99 -15.79 16.41
CA GLY A 129 0.67 -15.37 15.95
C GLY A 129 0.50 -15.33 14.43
N ASN A 130 1.54 -15.61 13.66
CA ASN A 130 1.59 -15.42 12.21
C ASN A 130 1.22 -13.97 11.81
N VAL A 131 1.79 -13.02 12.55
CA VAL A 131 1.72 -11.57 12.27
C VAL A 131 3.12 -11.14 11.83
N LYS A 132 3.23 -10.60 10.62
CA LYS A 132 4.48 -10.13 10.02
C LYS A 132 5.00 -8.87 10.73
N VAL A 133 6.30 -8.66 10.67
CA VAL A 133 6.99 -7.53 11.30
C VAL A 133 7.58 -6.62 10.23
N ILE A 134 7.17 -5.35 10.23
CA ILE A 134 7.67 -4.29 9.35
C ILE A 134 8.41 -3.29 10.24
N TYR A 135 9.72 -3.13 10.07
CA TYR A 135 10.48 -2.16 10.85
C TYR A 135 10.48 -0.78 10.20
N ASP A 136 10.33 0.25 11.05
CA ASP A 136 10.67 1.62 10.66
C ASP A 136 12.19 1.77 10.56
N VAL A 137 12.69 2.35 9.47
CA VAL A 137 14.11 2.59 9.25
C VAL A 137 14.34 4.01 8.75
N VAL A 138 15.39 4.66 9.27
CA VAL A 138 15.70 6.08 9.05
C VAL A 138 17.09 6.22 8.40
N PRO A 139 17.22 5.96 7.08
CA PRO A 139 18.52 6.04 6.42
C PRO A 139 18.98 7.47 6.11
N ASN A 140 18.05 8.44 6.04
CA ASN A 140 18.38 9.79 5.60
C ASN A 140 19.29 10.53 6.58
N HIS A 141 19.05 10.42 7.87
CA HIS A 141 19.70 11.25 8.89
C HIS A 141 19.88 10.50 10.21
N MET A 142 20.76 11.01 11.06
CA MET A 142 21.03 10.50 12.40
C MET A 142 21.59 11.59 13.31
N ASP A 143 21.78 11.31 14.61
CA ASP A 143 22.48 12.20 15.53
C ASP A 143 23.99 12.23 15.21
N ARG A 144 24.39 13.14 14.33
CA ARG A 144 25.80 13.31 13.90
C ARG A 144 26.74 13.63 15.05
N GLN A 145 26.26 14.27 16.12
CA GLN A 145 27.12 14.69 17.25
C GLN A 145 27.44 13.51 18.17
N HIS A 146 26.61 12.50 18.21
CA HIS A 146 26.73 11.37 19.12
C HIS A 146 26.80 10.02 18.41
N VAL A 147 27.46 9.97 17.25
CA VAL A 147 27.67 8.72 16.49
C VAL A 147 28.25 7.63 17.39
N GLY A 148 27.59 6.51 17.46
CA GLY A 148 28.02 5.36 18.26
C GLY A 148 29.38 4.79 17.86
N PRO A 149 30.13 4.19 18.79
CA PRO A 149 31.51 3.73 18.53
C PRO A 149 31.65 2.81 17.32
N ALA A 150 30.68 1.92 17.08
CA ALA A 150 30.69 0.95 15.99
C ALA A 150 30.59 1.60 14.59
N LEU A 151 30.05 2.81 14.50
CA LEU A 151 29.84 3.51 13.23
C LEU A 151 30.88 4.60 12.97
N LYS A 152 31.71 4.96 13.97
CA LYS A 152 32.65 6.08 13.89
C LYS A 152 33.60 5.98 12.71
N ASP A 153 34.14 4.81 12.44
CA ASP A 153 35.12 4.63 11.38
C ASP A 153 34.48 4.82 9.99
N ALA A 154 33.29 4.25 9.77
CA ALA A 154 32.57 4.36 8.49
C ALA A 154 32.03 5.78 8.23
N LEU A 155 31.73 6.54 9.30
CA LEU A 155 31.16 7.89 9.24
C LEU A 155 32.18 9.00 9.56
N SER A 156 33.47 8.67 9.74
CA SER A 156 34.53 9.64 10.03
C SER A 156 34.89 10.55 8.85
N ASP A 157 34.74 10.03 7.62
CA ASP A 157 34.95 10.83 6.41
C ASP A 157 33.75 11.76 6.19
N LYS A 158 34.02 13.07 6.03
CA LYS A 158 32.98 14.06 5.81
C LYS A 158 32.12 13.76 4.57
N THR A 159 32.65 13.03 3.57
CA THR A 159 31.87 12.60 2.38
C THR A 159 30.81 11.53 2.69
N ALA A 160 30.79 10.97 3.90
CA ALA A 160 29.69 10.16 4.41
C ALA A 160 28.43 10.99 4.72
N TRP A 161 28.58 12.31 4.75
CA TRP A 161 27.53 13.27 5.06
C TRP A 161 27.20 14.13 3.83
N ARG A 162 25.97 14.63 3.80
CA ARG A 162 25.47 15.45 2.68
C ARG A 162 26.34 16.71 2.45
N ASP A 163 26.74 17.42 3.50
CA ASP A 163 27.54 18.63 3.43
C ASP A 163 28.97 18.40 2.89
N GLY A 164 29.43 17.16 2.92
CA GLY A 164 30.73 16.76 2.36
C GLY A 164 30.69 16.22 0.94
N CYS A 165 29.50 16.08 0.36
CA CYS A 165 29.27 15.51 -0.95
C CYS A 165 28.92 16.62 -1.96
N ALA A 166 29.77 16.79 -3.01
CA ALA A 166 29.54 17.83 -4.01
C ALA A 166 28.50 17.46 -5.08
N GLN A 167 28.12 16.17 -5.21
CA GLN A 167 27.24 15.65 -6.26
C GLN A 167 26.41 14.47 -5.74
N CYS A 168 25.85 14.57 -4.52
CA CYS A 168 24.89 13.61 -4.04
C CYS A 168 23.58 13.77 -4.79
N ASP A 169 22.98 12.66 -5.20
CA ASP A 169 21.59 12.61 -5.63
C ASP A 169 20.70 12.58 -4.38
N ASP A 170 20.82 13.61 -3.57
CA ASP A 170 20.01 13.80 -2.40
C ASP A 170 18.82 14.68 -2.74
N GLY A 171 17.66 14.26 -2.27
CA GLY A 171 16.45 15.05 -2.34
C GLY A 171 16.46 16.22 -1.34
N ASP A 172 15.41 16.34 -0.56
CA ASP A 172 15.26 17.43 0.41
C ASP A 172 16.17 17.22 1.63
N PRO A 173 16.76 18.30 2.16
CA PRO A 173 17.51 18.21 3.40
C PRO A 173 16.58 18.07 4.61
N PHE A 174 16.93 17.19 5.53
CA PHE A 174 16.28 17.14 6.83
C PHE A 174 16.84 18.25 7.73
N MET A 175 15.99 19.12 8.26
CA MET A 175 16.34 20.21 9.20
C MET A 175 17.63 20.98 8.82
N GLY A 176 17.84 21.25 7.53
CA GLY A 176 19.03 21.96 7.03
C GLY A 176 20.14 21.07 6.49
N GLY A 177 20.05 19.74 6.66
CA GLY A 177 20.93 18.76 6.04
C GLY A 177 22.20 18.42 6.82
N ASP A 178 22.43 19.03 7.99
CA ASP A 178 23.65 18.78 8.79
C ASP A 178 23.75 17.33 9.29
N ALA A 179 22.62 16.73 9.53
CA ALA A 179 22.48 15.36 10.04
C ALA A 179 22.33 14.32 8.91
N ASP A 180 22.21 14.75 7.64
CA ASP A 180 21.90 13.88 6.51
C ASP A 180 23.12 13.07 6.10
N LEU A 181 22.89 11.80 5.84
CA LEU A 181 23.87 10.84 5.36
C LEU A 181 23.90 10.80 3.83
N ASN A 182 25.10 10.64 3.27
CA ASN A 182 25.27 10.32 1.85
C ASN A 182 25.00 8.82 1.61
N THR A 183 23.75 8.48 1.37
CA THR A 183 23.31 7.07 1.21
C THR A 183 23.89 6.40 -0.04
N GLN A 184 24.44 7.15 -0.99
CA GLN A 184 25.09 6.62 -2.20
C GLN A 184 26.56 6.27 -1.98
N LYS A 185 27.20 6.80 -0.90
CA LYS A 185 28.56 6.41 -0.56
C LYS A 185 28.60 4.92 -0.22
N PRO A 186 29.50 4.11 -0.84
CA PRO A 186 29.51 2.66 -0.65
C PRO A 186 29.58 2.20 0.80
N GLU A 187 30.32 2.91 1.65
CA GLU A 187 30.43 2.61 3.08
C GLU A 187 29.09 2.82 3.80
N VAL A 188 28.42 3.94 3.55
CA VAL A 188 27.09 4.26 4.13
C VAL A 188 26.03 3.31 3.58
N PHE A 189 26.00 3.08 2.26
CA PHE A 189 25.10 2.11 1.63
C PHE A 189 25.23 0.72 2.27
N ASN A 190 26.47 0.24 2.45
CA ASN A 190 26.73 -1.08 3.02
C ASN A 190 26.40 -1.15 4.51
N LEU A 191 26.53 -0.06 5.27
CA LEU A 191 26.05 0.00 6.66
C LEU A 191 24.57 -0.38 6.73
N PHE A 192 23.73 0.32 5.99
CA PHE A 192 22.29 0.04 5.99
C PHE A 192 21.95 -1.32 5.39
N LYS A 193 22.60 -1.70 4.28
CA LYS A 193 22.40 -3.04 3.71
C LYS A 193 22.64 -4.13 4.76
N ASN A 194 23.75 -4.06 5.48
CA ASN A 194 24.10 -5.05 6.48
C ASN A 194 23.14 -5.03 7.68
N GLU A 195 22.69 -3.84 8.08
CA GLU A 195 21.71 -3.71 9.15
C GLU A 195 20.33 -4.25 8.73
N PHE A 196 19.88 -3.99 7.51
CA PHE A 196 18.60 -4.54 7.03
C PHE A 196 18.66 -6.07 6.94
N LEU A 197 19.77 -6.65 6.51
CA LEU A 197 20.00 -8.10 6.56
C LEU A 197 20.01 -8.61 8.01
N ASN A 198 20.60 -7.86 8.94
CA ASN A 198 20.57 -8.21 10.36
C ASN A 198 19.14 -8.18 10.93
N LEU A 199 18.32 -7.19 10.57
CA LEU A 199 16.90 -7.14 10.96
C LEU A 199 16.14 -8.34 10.40
N ARG A 200 16.37 -8.72 9.15
CA ARG A 200 15.74 -9.90 8.53
C ARG A 200 16.18 -11.20 9.22
N ASP A 201 17.47 -11.42 9.35
CA ASP A 201 18.03 -12.71 9.73
C ASP A 201 17.99 -12.96 11.25
N ASN A 202 18.02 -11.90 12.05
CA ASN A 202 18.12 -11.99 13.51
C ASN A 202 16.94 -11.38 14.28
N TYR A 203 16.07 -10.63 13.61
CA TYR A 203 14.92 -9.93 14.24
C TYR A 203 13.63 -10.13 13.44
N SER A 204 13.59 -11.17 12.59
CA SER A 204 12.39 -11.61 11.84
C SER A 204 11.69 -10.48 11.09
N ALA A 205 12.44 -9.57 10.46
CA ALA A 205 11.86 -8.52 9.65
C ALA A 205 11.27 -9.11 8.36
N ASP A 206 9.96 -8.97 8.18
CA ASP A 206 9.22 -9.34 6.97
C ASP A 206 9.08 -8.16 6.00
N GLY A 207 9.43 -6.95 6.43
CA GLY A 207 9.36 -5.75 5.62
C GLY A 207 10.01 -4.54 6.27
N LEU A 208 10.10 -3.46 5.49
CA LEU A 208 10.69 -2.19 5.93
C LEU A 208 9.79 -1.00 5.55
N ARG A 209 9.65 -0.05 6.48
CA ARG A 209 9.11 1.29 6.21
C ARG A 209 10.27 2.27 6.17
N PHE A 210 10.46 2.90 5.02
CA PHE A 210 11.52 3.87 4.80
C PHE A 210 11.06 5.28 5.14
N ASP A 211 11.69 5.86 6.16
CA ASP A 211 11.46 7.23 6.60
C ASP A 211 12.02 8.25 5.62
N PHE A 212 11.35 9.39 5.48
CA PHE A 212 11.82 10.59 4.78
C PHE A 212 12.42 10.32 3.40
N VAL A 213 11.77 9.47 2.57
CA VAL A 213 12.31 9.07 1.27
C VAL A 213 12.41 10.21 0.23
N LYS A 214 11.95 11.39 0.56
CA LYS A 214 12.23 12.61 -0.23
C LYS A 214 13.66 13.10 -0.10
N GLY A 215 14.45 12.57 0.84
CA GLY A 215 15.82 12.95 1.14
C GLY A 215 16.89 12.10 0.45
N TYR A 216 16.51 10.98 -0.19
CA TYR A 216 17.46 10.08 -0.86
C TYR A 216 16.83 9.37 -2.06
N SER A 217 17.68 8.75 -2.90
CA SER A 217 17.25 8.16 -4.17
C SER A 217 16.36 6.94 -4.01
N ALA A 218 15.27 6.87 -4.78
CA ALA A 218 14.44 5.67 -4.91
C ALA A 218 15.24 4.44 -5.37
N THR A 219 16.22 4.63 -6.25
CA THR A 219 17.14 3.57 -6.71
C THR A 219 18.00 3.01 -5.57
N THR A 220 18.36 3.83 -4.59
CA THR A 220 19.09 3.36 -3.40
C THR A 220 18.20 2.41 -2.59
N VAL A 221 16.92 2.76 -2.40
CA VAL A 221 15.93 1.89 -1.74
C VAL A 221 15.78 0.57 -2.50
N ASP A 222 15.64 0.61 -3.82
CA ASP A 222 15.55 -0.58 -4.68
C ASP A 222 16.75 -1.52 -4.49
N ASN A 223 17.97 -0.96 -4.46
CA ASN A 223 19.18 -1.74 -4.27
C ASN A 223 19.30 -2.35 -2.86
N TRP A 224 18.83 -1.66 -1.81
CA TRP A 224 18.74 -2.26 -0.49
C TRP A 224 17.73 -3.39 -0.44
N MET A 225 16.55 -3.21 -1.05
CA MET A 225 15.51 -4.22 -1.06
C MET A 225 15.87 -5.45 -1.91
N LYS A 226 16.64 -5.29 -2.99
CA LYS A 226 17.23 -6.42 -3.74
C LYS A 226 18.11 -7.30 -2.85
N ALA A 227 18.84 -6.71 -1.92
CA ALA A 227 19.64 -7.47 -0.96
C ALA A 227 18.78 -8.04 0.18
N PHE A 228 17.81 -7.29 0.66
CA PHE A 228 16.90 -7.70 1.74
C PHE A 228 15.99 -8.87 1.32
N GLY A 229 15.38 -8.79 0.14
CA GLY A 229 14.51 -9.81 -0.45
C GLY A 229 13.49 -9.20 -1.39
N ASP A 230 13.52 -9.58 -2.66
CA ASP A 230 12.68 -8.98 -3.71
C ASP A 230 11.17 -9.15 -3.50
N GLN A 231 10.75 -10.13 -2.70
CA GLN A 231 9.33 -10.38 -2.40
C GLN A 231 8.88 -9.80 -1.05
N GLN A 232 9.80 -9.18 -0.31
CA GLN A 232 9.48 -8.64 1.00
C GLN A 232 8.78 -7.28 0.89
N PHE A 233 7.84 -7.04 1.79
CA PHE A 233 7.09 -5.79 1.83
C PHE A 233 8.01 -4.59 2.07
N CYS A 234 7.79 -3.50 1.33
CA CYS A 234 8.39 -2.23 1.64
C CYS A 234 7.43 -1.06 1.33
N VAL A 235 7.53 -0.02 2.14
CA VAL A 235 6.76 1.21 1.96
C VAL A 235 7.62 2.43 2.20
N GLY A 236 7.50 3.44 1.34
CA GLY A 236 8.21 4.71 1.49
C GLY A 236 7.30 5.86 1.93
N GLU A 237 7.84 6.72 2.79
CA GLU A 237 7.20 7.97 3.18
C GLU A 237 7.63 9.11 2.27
N LEU A 238 6.93 9.28 1.14
CA LEU A 238 7.13 10.43 0.24
C LEU A 238 6.13 11.56 0.58
N TRP A 239 6.36 12.21 1.71
CA TRP A 239 5.54 13.35 2.12
C TRP A 239 6.09 14.64 1.49
N LYS A 240 5.73 14.87 0.22
CA LYS A 240 6.12 16.05 -0.55
C LYS A 240 5.04 16.40 -1.57
N ALA A 241 4.39 17.55 -1.37
CA ALA A 241 3.38 18.03 -2.28
C ALA A 241 3.99 18.47 -3.63
N PRO A 242 3.25 18.40 -4.75
CA PRO A 242 3.75 18.81 -6.07
C PRO A 242 4.34 20.22 -6.09
N ASN A 243 3.71 21.18 -5.45
CA ASN A 243 4.19 22.57 -5.38
C ASN A 243 5.45 22.78 -4.53
N GLU A 244 5.90 21.77 -3.79
CA GLU A 244 7.16 21.81 -3.04
C GLU A 244 8.38 21.42 -3.90
N TYR A 245 8.14 20.85 -5.10
CA TYR A 245 9.20 20.60 -6.06
C TYR A 245 9.64 21.90 -6.76
N PRO A 246 10.91 22.01 -7.20
CA PRO A 246 11.36 23.17 -7.97
C PRO A 246 10.51 23.40 -9.21
N ALA A 247 10.29 24.67 -9.61
CA ALA A 247 9.40 25.00 -10.73
C ALA A 247 9.84 24.41 -12.10
N ASN A 248 11.09 24.03 -12.23
CA ASN A 248 11.64 23.35 -13.41
C ASN A 248 11.59 21.81 -13.30
N ASP A 249 11.14 21.26 -12.19
CA ASP A 249 10.89 19.83 -12.02
C ASP A 249 9.49 19.49 -12.58
N TRP A 250 9.38 18.41 -13.33
CA TRP A 250 8.11 17.98 -13.91
C TRP A 250 7.04 17.72 -12.84
N ARG A 251 7.45 17.26 -11.64
CA ARG A 251 6.56 16.96 -10.51
C ARG A 251 5.86 18.18 -9.96
N HIS A 252 6.43 19.39 -10.16
CA HIS A 252 5.83 20.64 -9.72
C HIS A 252 4.43 20.88 -10.33
N ASN A 253 4.21 20.41 -11.57
CA ASN A 253 2.95 20.55 -12.30
C ASN A 253 2.20 19.22 -12.46
N ALA A 254 2.67 18.15 -11.85
CA ALA A 254 2.04 16.85 -11.84
C ALA A 254 0.98 16.75 -10.74
N THR A 255 0.21 15.67 -10.73
CA THR A 255 -0.63 15.33 -9.57
C THR A 255 0.24 14.72 -8.46
N TRP A 256 -0.28 14.71 -7.23
CA TRP A 256 0.41 14.00 -6.15
C TRP A 256 0.50 12.51 -6.43
N GLN A 257 -0.55 11.91 -7.03
CA GLN A 257 -0.53 10.52 -7.47
C GLN A 257 0.65 10.21 -8.40
N ASP A 258 0.91 11.07 -9.41
CA ASP A 258 2.00 10.86 -10.37
C ASP A 258 3.37 10.80 -9.68
N SER A 259 3.64 11.70 -8.73
CA SER A 259 4.92 11.71 -8.02
C SER A 259 5.09 10.48 -7.12
N LEU A 260 4.03 10.05 -6.44
CA LEU A 260 4.02 8.84 -5.61
C LEU A 260 4.25 7.60 -6.48
N LYS A 261 3.54 7.49 -7.61
CA LYS A 261 3.65 6.33 -8.50
C LYS A 261 5.04 6.21 -9.13
N VAL A 262 5.62 7.32 -9.61
CA VAL A 262 6.97 7.31 -10.17
C VAL A 262 8.02 6.90 -9.13
N TRP A 263 7.90 7.38 -7.90
CA TRP A 263 8.79 6.92 -6.81
C TRP A 263 8.61 5.41 -6.56
N SER A 264 7.37 4.94 -6.50
CA SER A 264 7.06 3.52 -6.33
C SER A 264 7.64 2.66 -7.46
N ASP A 265 7.53 3.09 -8.72
CA ASP A 265 8.09 2.37 -9.86
C ASP A 265 9.63 2.32 -9.82
N GLN A 266 10.29 3.40 -9.40
CA GLN A 266 11.74 3.46 -9.31
C GLN A 266 12.32 2.67 -8.13
N SER A 267 11.61 2.64 -7.00
CA SER A 267 12.02 1.92 -5.79
C SER A 267 11.54 0.47 -5.78
N HIS A 268 10.55 0.13 -6.62
CA HIS A 268 9.76 -1.09 -6.55
C HIS A 268 9.13 -1.35 -5.17
N CYS A 269 8.90 -0.31 -4.39
CA CYS A 269 8.20 -0.35 -3.10
C CYS A 269 6.82 0.29 -3.22
N THR A 270 5.93 -0.09 -2.32
CA THR A 270 4.69 0.66 -2.09
C THR A 270 5.00 2.02 -1.48
N VAL A 271 4.03 2.90 -1.47
CA VAL A 271 4.20 4.27 -0.97
C VAL A 271 2.96 4.69 -0.17
N PHE A 272 3.16 5.47 0.91
CA PHE A 272 2.03 6.03 1.64
C PHE A 272 1.20 6.96 0.76
N ASP A 273 -0.12 6.75 0.73
CA ASP A 273 -1.06 7.49 -0.12
C ASP A 273 -1.32 8.90 0.43
N PHE A 274 -0.31 9.76 0.33
CA PHE A 274 -0.44 11.17 0.69
C PHE A 274 -1.39 11.93 -0.25
N ALA A 275 -1.65 11.41 -1.46
CA ALA A 275 -2.68 11.97 -2.33
C ALA A 275 -4.08 11.80 -1.73
N LEU A 276 -4.38 10.61 -1.17
CA LEU A 276 -5.61 10.38 -0.41
C LEU A 276 -5.65 11.21 0.87
N LYS A 277 -4.54 11.24 1.63
CA LYS A 277 -4.44 12.01 2.88
C LYS A 277 -4.74 13.49 2.66
N GLU A 278 -4.22 14.07 1.59
CA GLU A 278 -4.52 15.45 1.20
C GLU A 278 -6.01 15.64 0.91
N ARG A 279 -6.64 14.76 0.14
CA ARG A 279 -8.08 14.82 -0.15
C ARG A 279 -8.94 14.69 1.10
N MET A 280 -8.57 13.80 2.01
CA MET A 280 -9.25 13.67 3.30
C MET A 280 -9.17 14.94 4.15
N GLN A 281 -8.05 15.68 4.08
CA GLN A 281 -7.79 16.87 4.86
C GLN A 281 -8.49 18.12 4.29
N ASN A 282 -8.46 18.28 2.96
CA ASN A 282 -8.71 19.55 2.31
C ASN A 282 -9.93 19.55 1.38
N ALA A 283 -10.57 18.39 1.17
CA ALA A 283 -11.67 18.25 0.23
C ALA A 283 -12.88 17.52 0.84
N GLY A 284 -14.01 17.57 0.14
CA GLY A 284 -15.19 16.80 0.51
C GLY A 284 -15.00 15.29 0.30
N ILE A 285 -15.83 14.48 0.97
CA ILE A 285 -15.73 13.00 0.95
C ILE A 285 -15.78 12.45 -0.49
N ALA A 286 -16.54 13.05 -1.39
CA ALA A 286 -16.59 12.64 -2.79
C ALA A 286 -15.23 12.71 -3.51
N GLU A 287 -14.33 13.58 -3.07
CA GLU A 287 -13.01 13.77 -3.66
C GLU A 287 -11.98 12.70 -3.21
N TRP A 288 -12.29 11.90 -2.20
CA TRP A 288 -11.40 10.83 -1.73
C TRP A 288 -11.13 9.77 -2.81
N ARG A 289 -12.03 9.68 -3.82
CA ARG A 289 -11.83 8.86 -5.03
C ARG A 289 -10.53 9.17 -5.79
N TYR A 290 -9.95 10.33 -5.58
CA TYR A 290 -8.71 10.77 -6.24
C TYR A 290 -7.44 10.49 -5.41
N GLY A 291 -7.53 9.66 -4.38
CA GLY A 291 -6.38 8.98 -3.78
C GLY A 291 -5.72 8.00 -4.76
N LEU A 292 -4.49 7.61 -4.50
CA LEU A 292 -3.77 6.63 -5.32
C LEU A 292 -4.53 5.30 -5.37
N ASN A 293 -5.16 4.89 -4.26
CA ASN A 293 -5.97 3.68 -4.14
C ASN A 293 -7.27 3.72 -4.96
N GLY A 294 -7.72 4.89 -5.39
CA GLY A 294 -8.92 5.07 -6.23
C GLY A 294 -8.63 5.06 -7.74
N ASN A 295 -7.37 4.92 -8.15
CA ASN A 295 -6.98 4.94 -9.56
C ASN A 295 -7.58 3.74 -10.31
N PRO A 296 -8.06 3.91 -11.57
CA PRO A 296 -8.58 2.82 -12.37
C PRO A 296 -7.55 1.72 -12.69
N ASP A 297 -6.26 2.05 -12.73
CA ASP A 297 -5.18 1.08 -12.95
C ASP A 297 -4.89 0.27 -11.67
N PRO A 298 -4.96 -1.09 -11.71
CA PRO A 298 -4.68 -1.92 -10.55
C PRO A 298 -3.24 -1.79 -10.03
N ALA A 299 -2.26 -1.50 -10.89
CA ALA A 299 -0.87 -1.29 -10.47
C ALA A 299 -0.70 -0.03 -9.60
N TRP A 300 -1.50 1.02 -9.85
CA TRP A 300 -1.51 2.21 -9.00
C TRP A 300 -2.15 1.92 -7.65
N ARG A 301 -3.27 1.20 -7.64
CA ARG A 301 -3.94 0.82 -6.39
C ARG A 301 -3.07 -0.07 -5.51
N ALA A 302 -2.40 -1.05 -6.12
CA ALA A 302 -1.49 -1.96 -5.41
C ALA A 302 -0.28 -1.24 -4.80
N ALA A 303 0.17 -0.13 -5.39
CA ALA A 303 1.25 0.70 -4.84
C ALA A 303 0.83 1.51 -3.61
N ALA A 304 -0.48 1.72 -3.39
CA ALA A 304 -1.00 2.59 -2.34
C ALA A 304 -1.00 1.93 -0.96
N VAL A 305 -0.32 2.52 0.01
CA VAL A 305 -0.49 2.24 1.44
C VAL A 305 -1.35 3.34 2.05
N THR A 306 -2.61 3.01 2.33
CA THR A 306 -3.60 3.98 2.78
C THR A 306 -3.59 4.13 4.30
N PHE A 307 -3.78 5.33 4.80
CA PHE A 307 -3.82 5.64 6.23
C PHE A 307 -4.73 6.82 6.51
N VAL A 308 -5.26 6.90 7.73
CA VAL A 308 -6.04 8.05 8.21
C VAL A 308 -5.12 9.05 8.89
N ASP A 309 -4.41 8.58 9.88
CA ASP A 309 -3.33 9.28 10.57
C ASP A 309 -2.21 8.30 10.93
N ASN A 310 -1.04 8.83 11.25
CA ASN A 310 0.11 8.14 11.78
C ASN A 310 0.71 8.92 12.97
N HIS A 311 1.88 8.52 13.46
CA HIS A 311 2.56 9.13 14.62
C HIS A 311 2.97 10.58 14.40
N ASP A 312 3.15 11.03 13.14
CA ASP A 312 3.49 12.41 12.78
C ASP A 312 2.25 13.25 12.51
N THR A 313 1.30 12.71 11.76
CA THR A 313 0.12 13.47 11.33
C THR A 313 -0.94 13.53 12.41
N GLY A 314 -1.13 12.46 13.19
CA GLY A 314 -2.20 12.29 14.15
C GLY A 314 -1.81 12.59 15.60
N TYR A 315 -2.82 12.72 16.44
CA TYR A 315 -2.63 12.82 17.88
C TYR A 315 -2.11 11.50 18.47
N SER A 316 -1.35 11.62 19.56
CA SER A 316 -0.86 10.51 20.37
C SER A 316 -1.29 10.67 21.83
N PRO A 317 -1.60 9.59 22.56
CA PRO A 317 -1.79 9.66 24.00
C PRO A 317 -0.56 10.24 24.72
N GLY A 318 -0.75 10.92 25.84
CA GLY A 318 0.34 11.41 26.69
C GLY A 318 0.83 12.81 26.32
N ALA A 319 2.14 13.03 26.45
CA ALA A 319 2.75 14.36 26.44
C ALA A 319 2.42 15.14 25.16
N ASN A 320 1.86 16.33 25.33
CA ASN A 320 1.55 17.32 24.27
C ASN A 320 0.72 16.78 23.09
N GLY A 321 0.11 15.59 23.20
CA GLY A 321 -0.64 14.98 22.10
C GLY A 321 0.21 14.43 20.94
N GLY A 322 1.53 14.33 21.10
CA GLY A 322 2.46 13.93 20.04
C GLY A 322 2.73 15.03 19.02
N GLN A 323 3.08 14.65 17.78
CA GLN A 323 3.40 15.57 16.69
C GLN A 323 2.17 16.27 16.11
N HIS A 324 1.12 15.53 15.81
CA HIS A 324 -0.18 15.95 15.27
C HIS A 324 -0.13 17.05 14.18
N HIS A 325 0.87 16.98 13.28
CA HIS A 325 1.13 18.03 12.30
C HIS A 325 0.01 18.19 11.25
N TRP A 326 -0.75 17.14 11.00
CA TRP A 326 -1.78 17.14 9.95
C TRP A 326 -2.95 16.20 10.29
N SER A 327 -3.44 16.30 11.52
CA SER A 327 -4.46 15.42 12.07
C SER A 327 -5.80 15.56 11.35
N LEU A 328 -6.40 14.43 10.96
CA LEU A 328 -7.73 14.44 10.36
C LEU A 328 -8.78 14.90 11.37
N PRO A 329 -9.71 15.81 10.98
CA PRO A 329 -10.81 16.22 11.85
C PRO A 329 -11.63 15.05 12.38
N GLU A 330 -11.92 15.04 13.69
CA GLU A 330 -12.58 13.94 14.39
C GLU A 330 -13.90 13.48 13.72
N PRO A 331 -14.79 14.36 13.21
CA PRO A 331 -16.03 13.93 12.55
C PRO A 331 -15.85 13.12 11.27
N LEU A 332 -14.66 13.17 10.65
CA LEU A 332 -14.36 12.46 9.40
C LEU A 332 -13.61 11.13 9.63
N ARG A 333 -13.06 10.90 10.82
CA ARG A 333 -12.15 9.77 11.06
C ARG A 333 -12.82 8.41 10.87
N ASP A 334 -14.05 8.23 11.35
CA ASP A 334 -14.80 6.97 11.20
C ASP A 334 -15.09 6.67 9.72
N GLN A 335 -15.47 7.69 8.94
CA GLN A 335 -15.70 7.56 7.50
C GLN A 335 -14.40 7.30 6.74
N ALA A 336 -13.30 7.92 7.16
CA ALA A 336 -11.98 7.69 6.56
C ALA A 336 -11.50 6.25 6.77
N TYR A 337 -11.65 5.71 7.97
CA TYR A 337 -11.38 4.29 8.22
C TYR A 337 -12.33 3.36 7.47
N ALA A 338 -13.61 3.72 7.37
CA ALA A 338 -14.56 2.96 6.56
C ALA A 338 -14.12 2.93 5.09
N TYR A 339 -13.62 4.05 4.56
CA TYR A 339 -13.09 4.11 3.19
C TYR A 339 -11.87 3.21 3.02
N ILE A 340 -10.79 3.41 3.78
CA ILE A 340 -9.54 2.65 3.56
C ILE A 340 -9.69 1.15 3.81
N LEU A 341 -10.55 0.74 4.76
CA LEU A 341 -10.76 -0.66 5.08
C LEU A 341 -11.76 -1.37 4.15
N SER A 342 -12.60 -0.63 3.43
CA SER A 342 -13.52 -1.21 2.44
C SER A 342 -13.13 -0.93 0.98
N SER A 343 -11.93 -0.39 0.72
CA SER A 343 -11.42 -0.02 -0.60
C SER A 343 -10.08 -0.71 -0.90
N PRO A 344 -9.59 -0.68 -2.16
CA PRO A 344 -8.24 -1.15 -2.51
C PRO A 344 -7.13 -0.38 -1.77
N GLY A 345 -5.90 -0.79 -1.99
CA GLY A 345 -4.72 -0.33 -1.26
C GLY A 345 -4.47 -1.18 0.00
N THR A 346 -3.28 -1.02 0.58
CA THR A 346 -2.89 -1.67 1.84
C THR A 346 -3.22 -0.74 3.00
N PRO A 347 -4.26 -1.01 3.81
CA PRO A 347 -4.67 -0.11 4.88
C PRO A 347 -3.76 -0.21 6.10
N VAL A 348 -3.41 0.95 6.66
CA VAL A 348 -2.73 1.09 7.95
C VAL A 348 -3.70 1.66 8.98
N VAL A 349 -3.85 0.95 10.10
CA VAL A 349 -4.61 1.41 11.26
C VAL A 349 -3.64 1.93 12.32
N TYR A 350 -3.90 3.12 12.83
CA TYR A 350 -3.07 3.74 13.85
C TYR A 350 -3.39 3.18 15.24
N TRP A 351 -2.36 2.86 16.04
CA TRP A 351 -2.50 2.25 17.36
C TRP A 351 -3.52 2.93 18.27
N PRO A 352 -3.47 4.27 18.49
CA PRO A 352 -4.41 4.93 19.38
C PRO A 352 -5.87 4.81 18.94
N ASP A 353 -6.15 4.83 17.64
CA ASP A 353 -7.50 4.66 17.12
C ASP A 353 -8.05 3.25 17.41
N MET A 354 -7.16 2.25 17.44
CA MET A 354 -7.56 0.87 17.68
C MET A 354 -7.70 0.52 19.17
N TYR A 355 -6.76 1.00 20.01
CA TYR A 355 -6.59 0.49 21.37
C TYR A 355 -6.74 1.53 22.47
N ASP A 356 -6.47 2.81 22.21
CA ASP A 356 -6.49 3.84 23.26
C ASP A 356 -7.78 4.68 23.23
N TRP A 357 -8.43 4.80 22.08
CA TRP A 357 -9.64 5.57 21.86
C TRP A 357 -10.86 4.69 21.53
N PRO A 358 -12.10 5.21 21.68
CA PRO A 358 -13.32 4.37 21.61
C PRO A 358 -13.72 3.96 20.18
N ARG A 359 -12.75 3.79 19.26
CA ARG A 359 -13.00 3.45 17.86
C ARG A 359 -12.79 1.97 17.54
N GLY A 360 -12.11 1.23 18.39
CA GLY A 360 -11.69 -0.16 18.14
C GLY A 360 -12.82 -1.12 17.76
N GLN A 361 -14.05 -0.93 18.24
CA GLN A 361 -15.18 -1.77 17.85
C GLN A 361 -15.54 -1.59 16.37
N LEU A 362 -15.62 -0.35 15.88
CA LEU A 362 -15.85 -0.05 14.47
C LEU A 362 -14.73 -0.62 13.59
N LEU A 363 -13.48 -0.43 14.00
CA LEU A 363 -12.33 -0.91 13.25
C LEU A 363 -12.34 -2.43 13.10
N ARG A 364 -12.67 -3.19 14.15
CA ARG A 364 -12.83 -4.66 14.08
C ARG A 364 -13.90 -5.07 13.08
N GLN A 365 -15.04 -4.38 13.06
CA GLN A 365 -16.12 -4.66 12.11
C GLN A 365 -15.68 -4.39 10.67
N LEU A 366 -14.99 -3.28 10.41
CA LEU A 366 -14.48 -2.93 9.09
C LEU A 366 -13.39 -3.89 8.60
N ILE A 367 -12.47 -4.30 9.47
CA ILE A 367 -11.45 -5.31 9.19
C ILE A 367 -12.11 -6.66 8.83
N GLU A 368 -13.13 -7.06 9.58
CA GLU A 368 -13.88 -8.30 9.30
C GLU A 368 -14.62 -8.22 7.96
N ILE A 369 -15.21 -7.08 7.63
CA ILE A 369 -15.86 -6.86 6.32
C ILE A 369 -14.81 -6.99 5.20
N ARG A 370 -13.65 -6.33 5.32
CA ARG A 370 -12.55 -6.42 4.34
C ARG A 370 -12.12 -7.86 4.12
N ARG A 371 -11.83 -8.59 5.19
CA ARG A 371 -11.36 -9.99 5.15
C ARG A 371 -12.42 -10.91 4.55
N THR A 372 -13.67 -10.79 4.97
CA THR A 372 -14.78 -11.62 4.46
C THR A 372 -15.07 -11.34 3.00
N ALA A 373 -14.97 -10.10 2.56
CA ALA A 373 -15.11 -9.75 1.15
C ALA A 373 -13.90 -10.17 0.31
N GLY A 374 -12.76 -10.39 0.93
CA GLY A 374 -11.51 -10.72 0.24
C GLY A 374 -10.98 -9.54 -0.59
N ILE A 375 -11.04 -8.32 -0.01
CA ILE A 375 -10.51 -7.12 -0.65
C ILE A 375 -8.99 -7.14 -0.55
N LYS A 376 -8.33 -6.94 -1.69
CA LYS A 376 -6.89 -6.88 -1.86
C LYS A 376 -6.44 -5.47 -2.25
N ALA A 377 -5.13 -5.24 -2.23
CA ALA A 377 -4.56 -3.95 -2.59
C ALA A 377 -4.89 -3.53 -4.03
N ASP A 378 -4.95 -4.47 -4.96
CA ASP A 378 -5.26 -4.26 -6.39
C ASP A 378 -6.75 -4.42 -6.75
N SER A 379 -7.62 -4.74 -5.78
CA SER A 379 -9.06 -4.96 -6.00
C SER A 379 -9.68 -3.87 -6.86
N ALA A 380 -10.61 -4.24 -7.73
CA ALA A 380 -11.30 -3.27 -8.56
C ALA A 380 -12.23 -2.38 -7.72
N ILE A 381 -12.27 -1.11 -8.07
CA ILE A 381 -13.19 -0.12 -7.49
C ILE A 381 -13.83 0.70 -8.59
N SER A 382 -15.13 0.93 -8.50
CA SER A 382 -15.91 1.80 -9.39
C SER A 382 -16.69 2.80 -8.56
N PHE A 383 -16.61 4.07 -8.93
CA PHE A 383 -17.31 5.14 -8.22
C PHE A 383 -18.58 5.54 -8.97
N LEU A 384 -19.67 5.72 -8.22
CA LEU A 384 -20.89 6.33 -8.73
C LEU A 384 -20.78 7.83 -8.66
N ASP A 385 -21.21 8.46 -9.76
CA ASP A 385 -21.33 9.92 -9.83
C ASP A 385 -22.71 10.38 -9.34
N ASN A 386 -22.85 11.68 -9.12
CA ASN A 386 -24.10 12.38 -8.75
C ASN A 386 -24.61 12.12 -7.32
N HIS A 387 -23.73 11.81 -6.38
CA HIS A 387 -24.03 11.75 -4.96
C HIS A 387 -23.28 12.82 -4.17
N SER A 388 -23.85 13.29 -3.05
CA SER A 388 -23.26 14.31 -2.18
C SER A 388 -22.04 13.82 -1.39
N GLY A 389 -21.83 12.49 -1.32
CA GLY A 389 -20.68 11.85 -0.71
C GLY A 389 -19.99 10.90 -1.67
N LEU A 390 -19.26 9.93 -1.12
CA LEU A 390 -18.62 8.87 -1.89
C LEU A 390 -19.54 7.65 -1.95
N VAL A 391 -19.83 7.17 -3.16
CA VAL A 391 -20.48 5.87 -3.37
C VAL A 391 -19.61 5.05 -4.31
N ALA A 392 -19.24 3.86 -3.88
CA ALA A 392 -18.35 2.99 -4.66
C ALA A 392 -18.77 1.53 -4.57
N GLU A 393 -18.56 0.80 -5.64
CA GLU A 393 -18.55 -0.66 -5.66
C GLU A 393 -17.11 -1.16 -5.63
N VAL A 394 -16.84 -2.11 -4.74
CA VAL A 394 -15.52 -2.73 -4.58
C VAL A 394 -15.63 -4.23 -4.80
N THR A 395 -14.84 -4.76 -5.72
CA THR A 395 -14.85 -6.17 -6.07
C THR A 395 -13.80 -6.94 -5.28
N GLY A 396 -14.22 -7.59 -4.22
CA GLY A 396 -13.38 -8.54 -3.48
C GLY A 396 -13.38 -9.93 -4.11
N SER A 397 -12.42 -10.76 -3.72
CA SER A 397 -12.29 -12.13 -4.22
C SER A 397 -13.41 -13.07 -3.77
N GLN A 398 -14.14 -12.72 -2.71
CA GLN A 398 -15.24 -13.51 -2.15
C GLN A 398 -16.58 -12.80 -2.28
N GLN A 399 -16.62 -11.51 -2.02
CA GLN A 399 -17.85 -10.71 -2.02
C GLN A 399 -17.59 -9.37 -2.70
N MET A 400 -18.68 -8.79 -3.19
CA MET A 400 -18.69 -7.41 -3.67
C MET A 400 -19.27 -6.53 -2.57
N LEU A 401 -18.69 -5.34 -2.40
CA LEU A 401 -19.19 -4.33 -1.49
C LEU A 401 -19.75 -3.15 -2.27
N LEU A 402 -20.88 -2.63 -1.80
CA LEU A 402 -21.36 -1.30 -2.15
C LEU A 402 -21.16 -0.43 -0.91
N VAL A 403 -20.35 0.60 -1.04
CA VAL A 403 -19.92 1.48 0.06
C VAL A 403 -20.49 2.87 -0.19
N ALA A 404 -21.20 3.44 0.80
CA ALA A 404 -21.69 4.81 0.74
C ALA A 404 -21.28 5.57 2.00
N LEU A 405 -20.53 6.65 1.83
CA LEU A 405 -19.97 7.49 2.89
C LEU A 405 -20.49 8.92 2.74
N GLY A 406 -21.07 9.45 3.82
CA GLY A 406 -21.62 10.81 3.82
C GLY A 406 -22.55 11.10 2.64
N SER A 407 -23.17 10.08 2.06
CA SER A 407 -23.93 10.14 0.81
C SER A 407 -25.42 10.27 1.03
N ASP A 408 -26.09 10.87 0.04
CA ASP A 408 -27.54 10.85 -0.14
C ASP A 408 -28.07 9.55 -0.79
N PHE A 409 -27.20 8.58 -1.05
CA PHE A 409 -27.55 7.29 -1.64
C PHE A 409 -28.59 6.54 -0.81
N LYS A 410 -29.71 6.16 -1.43
CA LYS A 410 -30.85 5.57 -0.74
C LYS A 410 -30.80 4.05 -0.76
N SER A 411 -31.19 3.43 0.37
CA SER A 411 -31.20 1.96 0.50
C SER A 411 -32.12 1.26 -0.51
N GLU A 412 -33.20 1.89 -0.96
CA GLU A 412 -34.08 1.36 -1.98
C GLU A 412 -33.43 1.29 -3.39
N SER A 413 -32.30 1.97 -3.58
CA SER A 413 -31.53 1.89 -4.83
C SER A 413 -30.55 0.71 -4.85
N VAL A 414 -30.38 0.01 -3.72
CA VAL A 414 -29.47 -1.14 -3.61
C VAL A 414 -30.09 -2.37 -4.29
N PRO A 415 -29.36 -3.07 -5.17
CA PRO A 415 -29.86 -4.32 -5.77
C PRO A 415 -30.21 -5.38 -4.71
N ALA A 416 -31.23 -6.17 -4.98
CA ALA A 416 -31.74 -7.18 -4.03
C ALA A 416 -30.72 -8.28 -3.66
N SER A 417 -29.68 -8.46 -4.48
CA SER A 417 -28.56 -9.37 -4.22
C SER A 417 -27.62 -8.88 -3.10
N PHE A 418 -27.71 -7.60 -2.74
CA PHE A 418 -26.91 -7.04 -1.65
C PHE A 418 -27.66 -7.12 -0.32
N SER A 419 -26.97 -7.52 0.72
CA SER A 419 -27.43 -7.45 2.10
C SER A 419 -26.59 -6.45 2.89
N GLN A 420 -27.21 -5.68 3.78
CA GLN A 420 -26.47 -4.70 4.57
C GLN A 420 -25.48 -5.39 5.51
N ALA A 421 -24.21 -4.96 5.48
CA ALA A 421 -23.13 -5.49 6.30
C ALA A 421 -22.84 -4.61 7.52
N LEU A 422 -22.92 -3.29 7.36
CA LEU A 422 -22.60 -2.31 8.41
C LEU A 422 -23.41 -1.02 8.21
N VAL A 423 -23.97 -0.52 9.31
CA VAL A 423 -24.42 0.86 9.46
C VAL A 423 -23.71 1.42 10.68
N ALA A 424 -22.90 2.44 10.52
CA ALA A 424 -22.15 3.04 11.61
C ALA A 424 -22.06 4.57 11.45
N GLY A 425 -21.64 5.22 12.53
CA GLY A 425 -21.45 6.65 12.57
C GLY A 425 -22.74 7.45 12.77
N ASP A 426 -22.58 8.74 12.93
CA ASP A 426 -23.66 9.67 13.16
C ASP A 426 -24.65 9.68 12.00
N ASN A 427 -25.90 9.32 12.28
CA ASN A 427 -27.02 9.38 11.35
C ASN A 427 -26.83 8.55 10.05
N GLY A 428 -26.09 7.45 10.08
CA GLY A 428 -25.89 6.58 8.92
C GLY A 428 -24.95 7.13 7.87
N ALA A 429 -23.94 7.89 8.29
CA ALA A 429 -22.90 8.40 7.43
C ALA A 429 -21.99 7.30 6.83
N ILE A 430 -22.02 6.10 7.40
CA ILE A 430 -21.33 4.91 6.87
C ILE A 430 -22.39 3.84 6.61
N ARG A 431 -22.49 3.40 5.35
CA ARG A 431 -23.38 2.31 4.94
C ARG A 431 -22.61 1.40 3.99
N ILE A 432 -22.54 0.13 4.32
CA ILE A 432 -21.86 -0.88 3.52
C ILE A 432 -22.81 -2.06 3.32
N TRP A 433 -23.00 -2.45 2.08
CA TRP A 433 -23.74 -3.66 1.70
C TRP A 433 -22.77 -4.65 1.08
N ARG A 434 -23.06 -5.91 1.18
CA ARG A 434 -22.29 -7.00 0.61
C ARG A 434 -23.13 -7.93 -0.24
N ALA A 435 -22.56 -8.39 -1.35
CA ALA A 435 -23.12 -9.42 -2.19
C ALA A 435 -22.10 -10.54 -2.42
N LYS A 436 -22.57 -11.76 -2.65
CA LYS A 436 -21.73 -12.84 -3.13
C LYS A 436 -21.30 -12.51 -4.54
N GLY A 437 -19.99 -12.49 -4.82
CA GLY A 437 -19.46 -12.36 -6.17
C GLY A 437 -19.36 -13.72 -6.85
N VAL A 438 -19.69 -13.77 -8.14
CA VAL A 438 -19.55 -14.96 -8.99
C VAL A 438 -18.80 -14.61 -10.27
N ASP A 439 -17.91 -15.51 -10.73
CA ASP A 439 -17.17 -15.31 -11.97
C ASP A 439 -17.99 -15.79 -13.15
N VAL A 440 -18.26 -14.89 -14.09
CA VAL A 440 -19.00 -15.18 -15.32
C VAL A 440 -18.08 -15.03 -16.53
N GLN A 441 -18.03 -16.03 -17.39
CA GLN A 441 -17.30 -15.95 -18.64
C GLN A 441 -18.09 -15.18 -19.69
N PHE A 442 -17.55 -14.06 -20.14
CA PHE A 442 -18.05 -13.30 -21.29
C PHE A 442 -17.33 -13.71 -22.56
N ARG A 443 -18.08 -13.77 -23.66
CA ARG A 443 -17.55 -14.02 -24.99
C ARG A 443 -18.16 -13.07 -26.01
N CYS A 444 -17.30 -12.41 -26.78
CA CYS A 444 -17.65 -11.57 -27.91
C CYS A 444 -17.13 -12.23 -29.21
N ASP A 445 -18.03 -12.80 -30.00
CA ASP A 445 -17.67 -13.47 -31.26
C ASP A 445 -17.48 -12.46 -32.38
N LYS A 446 -16.57 -12.74 -33.32
CA LYS A 446 -16.26 -11.95 -34.52
C LYS A 446 -15.82 -10.50 -34.18
N GLY A 447 -15.11 -10.32 -33.07
CA GLY A 447 -14.55 -9.05 -32.65
C GLY A 447 -13.25 -8.73 -33.41
N GLU A 448 -13.33 -8.46 -34.70
CA GLU A 448 -12.16 -8.03 -35.50
C GLU A 448 -11.68 -6.65 -35.04
N THR A 449 -10.37 -6.53 -34.79
CA THR A 449 -9.73 -5.31 -34.30
C THR A 449 -8.47 -4.98 -35.10
N ARG A 450 -8.05 -3.71 -35.05
CA ARG A 450 -6.75 -3.24 -35.54
C ARG A 450 -5.80 -3.00 -34.36
N VAL A 451 -4.51 -2.82 -34.63
CA VAL A 451 -3.53 -2.44 -33.62
C VAL A 451 -3.98 -1.14 -32.92
N GLY A 452 -4.01 -1.16 -31.59
CA GLY A 452 -4.53 -0.07 -30.76
C GLY A 452 -6.05 -0.11 -30.50
N GLU A 453 -6.71 -1.20 -30.88
CA GLU A 453 -8.13 -1.47 -30.60
C GLU A 453 -8.27 -2.80 -29.86
N SER A 454 -9.21 -2.87 -28.93
CA SER A 454 -9.56 -4.10 -28.20
C SER A 454 -11.06 -4.24 -28.07
N VAL A 455 -11.51 -5.46 -27.72
CA VAL A 455 -12.91 -5.76 -27.45
C VAL A 455 -13.18 -5.62 -25.95
N TYR A 456 -14.28 -4.97 -25.64
CA TYR A 456 -14.74 -4.71 -24.28
C TYR A 456 -16.21 -5.11 -24.15
N VAL A 457 -16.61 -5.36 -22.90
CA VAL A 457 -18.01 -5.54 -22.49
C VAL A 457 -18.46 -4.27 -21.78
N VAL A 458 -19.63 -3.76 -22.15
CA VAL A 458 -20.32 -2.66 -21.50
C VAL A 458 -21.77 -3.02 -21.24
N GLY A 459 -22.33 -2.64 -20.08
CA GLY A 459 -23.69 -3.06 -19.75
C GLY A 459 -24.27 -2.35 -18.54
N SER A 460 -25.39 -2.88 -18.06
CA SER A 460 -26.03 -2.46 -16.84
C SER A 460 -25.23 -2.92 -15.62
N GLY A 461 -25.31 -2.18 -14.52
CA GLY A 461 -24.54 -2.46 -13.30
C GLY A 461 -23.15 -1.86 -13.36
N PHE A 462 -22.58 -1.64 -12.19
CA PHE A 462 -21.28 -0.98 -12.01
C PHE A 462 -20.16 -1.82 -12.62
N GLU A 463 -20.25 -3.13 -12.47
CA GLU A 463 -19.28 -4.11 -12.92
C GLU A 463 -19.12 -4.12 -14.44
N LEU A 464 -20.15 -3.68 -15.16
CA LEU A 464 -20.16 -3.59 -16.63
C LEU A 464 -20.12 -2.13 -17.11
N GLY A 465 -19.79 -1.17 -16.23
CA GLY A 465 -19.55 0.22 -16.56
C GLY A 465 -20.80 1.08 -16.81
N GLU A 466 -22.01 0.63 -16.42
CA GLU A 466 -23.26 1.43 -16.48
C GLU A 466 -23.53 2.06 -17.86
N TRP A 467 -23.27 1.31 -18.91
CA TRP A 467 -23.35 1.75 -20.31
C TRP A 467 -22.36 2.86 -20.71
N ASN A 468 -21.37 3.17 -19.85
CA ASN A 468 -20.31 4.10 -20.17
C ASN A 468 -19.13 3.39 -20.85
N PRO A 469 -18.83 3.64 -22.14
CA PRO A 469 -17.73 2.97 -22.83
C PRO A 469 -16.36 3.18 -22.19
N ALA A 470 -16.14 4.30 -21.52
CA ALA A 470 -14.89 4.57 -20.84
C ALA A 470 -14.66 3.63 -19.63
N LYS A 471 -15.76 3.12 -19.04
CA LYS A 471 -15.74 2.16 -17.92
C LYS A 471 -15.92 0.71 -18.37
N ALA A 472 -15.97 0.43 -19.68
CA ALA A 472 -16.18 -0.92 -20.21
C ALA A 472 -15.02 -1.85 -19.86
N VAL A 473 -15.33 -3.12 -19.60
CA VAL A 473 -14.35 -4.14 -19.16
C VAL A 473 -13.72 -4.80 -20.39
N ARG A 474 -12.38 -4.79 -20.45
CA ARG A 474 -11.62 -5.45 -21.52
C ARG A 474 -11.74 -6.97 -21.42
N LEU A 475 -11.82 -7.65 -22.58
CA LEU A 475 -11.65 -9.09 -22.67
C LEU A 475 -10.21 -9.39 -23.10
N ASP A 476 -9.51 -10.25 -22.34
CA ASP A 476 -8.06 -10.44 -22.49
C ASP A 476 -7.65 -11.79 -23.09
N ASP A 477 -8.57 -12.74 -23.20
CA ASP A 477 -8.32 -14.03 -23.83
C ASP A 477 -8.61 -13.98 -25.35
N LEU A 478 -7.53 -13.94 -26.13
CA LEU A 478 -7.54 -13.93 -27.59
C LEU A 478 -7.17 -15.29 -28.20
N SER A 479 -7.15 -16.36 -27.43
CA SER A 479 -6.72 -17.69 -27.88
C SER A 479 -7.52 -18.22 -29.07
N GLN A 480 -8.71 -17.66 -29.31
CA GLN A 480 -9.60 -18.00 -30.41
C GLN A 480 -9.96 -16.79 -31.29
N TYR A 481 -9.02 -15.82 -31.44
CA TYR A 481 -9.26 -14.66 -32.30
C TYR A 481 -9.90 -15.06 -33.65
N PRO A 482 -10.95 -14.36 -34.13
CA PRO A 482 -11.48 -13.05 -33.66
C PRO A 482 -12.51 -13.13 -32.52
N ASP A 483 -12.63 -14.25 -31.83
CA ASP A 483 -13.48 -14.38 -30.66
C ASP A 483 -12.69 -14.02 -29.42
N TRP A 484 -13.23 -13.07 -28.65
CA TRP A 484 -12.62 -12.55 -27.42
C TRP A 484 -13.35 -13.08 -26.20
N LYS A 485 -12.61 -13.47 -25.17
CA LYS A 485 -13.15 -13.98 -23.91
C LYS A 485 -12.53 -13.27 -22.70
N GLY A 486 -13.23 -13.30 -21.59
CA GLY A 486 -12.73 -12.84 -20.30
C GLY A 486 -13.69 -13.22 -19.18
N ASN A 487 -13.17 -13.36 -17.97
CA ASN A 487 -13.98 -13.58 -16.78
C ASN A 487 -14.23 -12.24 -16.09
N ILE A 488 -15.48 -11.95 -15.79
CA ILE A 488 -15.90 -10.75 -15.07
C ILE A 488 -16.63 -11.20 -13.82
N ARG A 489 -16.22 -10.65 -12.66
CA ARG A 489 -16.87 -10.91 -11.40
C ARG A 489 -18.11 -10.03 -11.25
N LEU A 490 -19.24 -10.66 -10.97
CA LEU A 490 -20.55 -10.03 -10.92
C LEU A 490 -21.26 -10.39 -9.60
N ALA A 491 -22.24 -9.59 -9.21
CA ALA A 491 -23.09 -9.94 -8.09
C ALA A 491 -23.96 -11.16 -8.41
N ASP A 492 -23.90 -12.19 -7.55
CA ASP A 492 -24.65 -13.44 -7.72
C ASP A 492 -26.16 -13.18 -7.79
N ASN A 493 -26.83 -13.95 -8.62
CA ASN A 493 -28.28 -13.91 -8.82
C ASN A 493 -28.82 -12.54 -9.28
N THR A 494 -27.98 -11.74 -9.95
CA THR A 494 -28.35 -10.43 -10.48
C THR A 494 -28.54 -10.49 -11.99
N ARG A 495 -29.58 -9.82 -12.50
CA ARG A 495 -29.89 -9.71 -13.93
C ARG A 495 -29.08 -8.56 -14.54
N TYR A 496 -28.32 -8.87 -15.59
CA TYR A 496 -27.53 -7.91 -16.36
C TYR A 496 -28.00 -7.84 -17.82
N GLU A 497 -27.86 -6.65 -18.40
CA GLU A 497 -27.96 -6.40 -19.84
C GLU A 497 -26.62 -5.87 -20.33
N TRP A 498 -26.13 -6.36 -21.47
CA TRP A 498 -24.80 -5.99 -21.94
C TRP A 498 -24.64 -6.08 -23.46
N LYS A 499 -23.55 -5.46 -23.95
CA LYS A 499 -23.10 -5.52 -25.36
C LYS A 499 -21.58 -5.65 -25.44
N CYS A 500 -21.12 -6.20 -26.56
CA CYS A 500 -19.73 -6.07 -26.99
C CYS A 500 -19.50 -4.70 -27.64
N ILE A 501 -18.33 -4.12 -27.41
CA ILE A 501 -17.83 -2.95 -28.14
C ILE A 501 -16.38 -3.14 -28.55
N VAL A 502 -16.01 -2.62 -29.73
CA VAL A 502 -14.61 -2.37 -30.07
C VAL A 502 -14.29 -0.93 -29.70
N ARG A 503 -13.25 -0.73 -28.90
CA ARG A 503 -12.87 0.58 -28.37
C ARG A 503 -11.37 0.84 -28.59
N SER A 504 -11.01 2.10 -28.78
CA SER A 504 -9.60 2.53 -28.75
C SER A 504 -8.98 2.24 -27.39
N GLU A 505 -7.74 1.72 -27.39
CA GLU A 505 -6.96 1.56 -26.17
C GLU A 505 -6.43 2.91 -25.64
N ALA A 506 -6.07 3.82 -26.57
CA ALA A 506 -5.52 5.14 -26.23
C ALA A 506 -6.59 6.17 -25.83
N ASP A 507 -7.84 5.99 -26.27
CA ASP A 507 -8.96 6.91 -25.96
C ASP A 507 -10.15 6.11 -25.47
N PRO A 508 -10.33 5.96 -24.16
CA PRO A 508 -11.42 5.17 -23.58
C PRO A 508 -12.84 5.65 -23.94
N SER A 509 -13.02 6.90 -24.35
CA SER A 509 -14.30 7.42 -24.78
C SER A 509 -14.66 7.06 -26.24
N LYS A 510 -13.64 6.67 -27.04
CA LYS A 510 -13.80 6.43 -28.48
C LYS A 510 -14.19 4.99 -28.79
N VAL A 511 -15.48 4.76 -28.99
CA VAL A 511 -16.00 3.48 -29.51
C VAL A 511 -15.85 3.43 -31.03
N ILE A 512 -15.23 2.37 -31.52
CA ILE A 512 -15.03 2.10 -32.95
C ILE A 512 -16.25 1.37 -33.54
N LYS A 513 -16.77 0.39 -32.80
CA LYS A 513 -17.91 -0.44 -33.25
C LYS A 513 -18.72 -0.88 -32.03
N TRP A 514 -20.03 -0.81 -32.13
CA TRP A 514 -20.98 -1.44 -31.22
C TRP A 514 -21.49 -2.76 -31.80
N GLN A 515 -21.74 -3.75 -30.92
CA GLN A 515 -22.54 -4.93 -31.31
C GLN A 515 -23.91 -4.50 -31.85
N GLU A 516 -24.32 -5.06 -32.94
CA GLU A 516 -25.62 -4.81 -33.55
C GLU A 516 -26.78 -5.49 -32.81
N GLY A 517 -28.01 -5.07 -33.08
CA GLY A 517 -29.24 -5.65 -32.49
C GLY A 517 -29.49 -5.22 -31.04
N GLY A 518 -30.27 -6.03 -30.31
CA GLY A 518 -30.66 -5.77 -28.91
C GLY A 518 -29.54 -6.06 -27.92
N ASN A 519 -29.78 -5.69 -26.64
CA ASN A 519 -28.87 -6.05 -25.54
C ASN A 519 -28.96 -7.56 -25.28
N THR A 520 -27.81 -8.18 -24.99
CA THR A 520 -27.79 -9.53 -24.44
C THR A 520 -28.17 -9.48 -22.97
N VAL A 521 -29.05 -10.38 -22.53
CA VAL A 521 -29.60 -10.44 -21.17
C VAL A 521 -29.24 -11.78 -20.53
N PHE A 522 -28.77 -11.75 -19.29
CA PHE A 522 -28.54 -12.97 -18.51
C PHE A 522 -28.66 -12.70 -17.01
N VAL A 523 -28.70 -13.77 -16.19
CA VAL A 523 -28.60 -13.71 -14.73
C VAL A 523 -27.29 -14.33 -14.32
N ALA A 524 -26.47 -13.57 -13.59
CA ALA A 524 -25.18 -14.04 -13.10
C ALA A 524 -25.37 -15.15 -12.05
N ASN A 525 -24.61 -16.24 -12.18
CA ASN A 525 -24.58 -17.35 -11.24
C ASN A 525 -23.22 -18.06 -11.29
N GLU A 526 -22.95 -18.92 -10.31
CA GLU A 526 -21.72 -19.73 -10.30
C GLU A 526 -21.61 -20.55 -11.60
N LYS A 527 -20.42 -20.48 -12.22
CA LYS A 527 -20.09 -21.12 -13.51
C LYS A 527 -20.92 -20.60 -14.70
N GLY A 528 -21.47 -19.41 -14.58
CA GLY A 528 -22.20 -18.76 -15.67
C GLY A 528 -21.29 -18.41 -16.84
N SER A 529 -21.88 -18.45 -18.03
CA SER A 529 -21.27 -17.91 -19.25
C SER A 529 -22.32 -17.20 -20.08
N THR A 530 -21.89 -16.16 -20.79
CA THR A 530 -22.74 -15.39 -21.70
C THR A 530 -21.96 -15.01 -22.95
N ALA A 531 -22.62 -14.98 -24.10
CA ALA A 531 -21.96 -14.68 -25.37
C ALA A 531 -22.81 -13.76 -26.24
N ALA A 532 -22.14 -12.93 -27.04
CA ALA A 532 -22.75 -12.08 -28.05
C ALA A 532 -21.85 -12.03 -29.29
N THR A 533 -22.42 -11.61 -30.42
CA THR A 533 -21.72 -11.57 -31.73
C THR A 533 -21.84 -10.17 -32.32
N PHE A 534 -20.73 -9.63 -32.87
CA PHE A 534 -20.70 -8.34 -33.57
C PHE A 534 -21.47 -8.38 -34.90
#